data_52f8a26a9d95265da98d35d5c5a0ba6f
#
_entry.id   52f8a26a9d95265da98d35d5c5a0ba6f
#
_cell.length_a   1.000
_cell.length_b   1.000
_cell.length_c   1.000
_cell.angle_alpha   90.00
_cell.angle_beta   90.00
_cell.angle_gamma   90.00
#
_symmetry.space_group_name_H-M   'P 1'
#
loop_
_entity.id
_entity.type
_entity.pdbx_description
1 polymer ?
#
loop_
_entity_poly.entity_id
_entity_poly.type
_entity_poly.pdbx_seq_one_letter_code
_entity_poly.pdbx_strand_id
1 'polypeptide(L)'
;MPRPHLLTALALAAALGSPLRAEDAGAYLAARVAESQNDFRAASGWYGKAILSDTGNARLLEGGILAELGAGDFDLAIQAAKQFKALQGDPSQLAEFALLADEAQREDYAALLAALDSGRSVGDLVDGLVRAWALVGEGRMTDALAAFDEITKTEGLQAFGYYHKALALASVGDLEGADEILSGRAAGPIFVMRRGVFAHAQILSQLERNADALALIDQSFGPGPDPIVDAMRRRLQAGEPVPFDTVRTARDGIAEVFFSVATALNGDADPVYTLLHLRVAGYLRPDHSDAVLLTADVLEMLGQHQLATETYGSFPPDDPAFVSAEIGRAGALRSQDKSDAAIEALQALARSNPGLGSVQFALADMLRMEERFDEAEIAYTAAIDLKPQISEDDWVLFFYRGICHEQSKDWAAAEADFRRSLDLNPTQPQVLNYLGYGLVDRGEKLDEALGMIEKAVAADPDKGYIIDSLAWALFRLGRYDEALEPMERASLLEPVDPVVTDHLGDVYWMVGRKLEAQFQWRRALSFEPTEKDADRIRRKLDIGLDAVMDEESAADGAVEAAENGN
;
A
#
# COMPACT_ATOMS: atom_id res chain seq x y z
N MET A 1 -26.11 33.73 64.27
CA MET A 1 -25.60 34.64 63.26
C MET A 1 -25.01 33.82 62.12
N PRO A 2 -25.66 33.74 60.98
CA PRO A 2 -25.11 33.03 59.82
C PRO A 2 -24.24 33.98 59.00
N ARG A 3 -23.12 33.44 58.50
CA ARG A 3 -22.07 34.11 57.73
C ARG A 3 -22.54 34.35 56.28
N PRO A 4 -22.42 35.56 55.72
CA PRO A 4 -22.78 35.88 54.34
C PRO A 4 -21.58 35.82 53.39
N HIS A 5 -20.90 34.71 53.25
CA HIS A 5 -19.75 34.60 52.34
C HIS A 5 -19.87 33.48 51.26
N LEU A 6 -20.99 32.79 51.20
CA LEU A 6 -21.17 31.69 50.20
C LEU A 6 -21.92 32.14 48.93
N LEU A 7 -22.55 33.29 48.92
CA LEU A 7 -23.33 33.78 47.76
C LEU A 7 -22.56 34.67 46.80
N THR A 8 -21.41 35.22 47.22
CA THR A 8 -20.55 36.07 46.37
C THR A 8 -19.57 35.27 45.52
N ALA A 9 -19.24 34.01 45.88
CA ALA A 9 -18.36 33.14 45.08
C ALA A 9 -19.07 32.51 43.86
N LEU A 10 -20.38 32.33 43.90
CA LEU A 10 -21.15 31.79 42.76
C LEU A 10 -21.46 32.84 41.68
N ALA A 11 -21.48 34.12 42.03
CA ALA A 11 -21.74 35.20 41.06
C ALA A 11 -20.48 35.63 40.28
N LEU A 12 -19.25 35.35 40.78
CA LEU A 12 -18.00 35.64 40.08
C LEU A 12 -17.57 34.52 39.10
N ALA A 13 -18.06 33.29 39.31
CA ALA A 13 -17.84 32.18 38.38
C ALA A 13 -18.73 32.27 37.11
N ALA A 14 -19.82 33.00 37.16
CA ALA A 14 -20.72 33.20 36.02
C ALA A 14 -20.32 34.36 35.08
N ALA A 15 -19.29 35.16 35.43
CA ALA A 15 -18.89 36.35 34.66
C ALA A 15 -17.62 36.15 33.81
N LEU A 16 -17.00 34.97 33.83
CA LEU A 16 -15.75 34.69 33.07
C LEU A 16 -15.86 33.50 32.09
N GLY A 17 -17.03 33.00 31.83
CA GLY A 17 -17.26 32.00 30.78
C GLY A 17 -18.27 32.56 29.78
N SER A 18 -17.84 33.00 28.61
CA SER A 18 -18.72 32.97 27.46
C SER A 18 -19.29 31.55 27.39
N PRO A 19 -20.62 31.33 27.30
CA PRO A 19 -21.15 29.98 27.16
C PRO A 19 -20.62 29.48 25.83
N LEU A 20 -19.63 28.55 25.87
CA LEU A 20 -19.40 27.65 24.77
C LEU A 20 -20.76 27.03 24.50
N ARG A 21 -21.36 27.35 23.37
CA ARG A 21 -22.61 26.74 22.96
C ARG A 21 -22.30 25.23 22.86
N ALA A 22 -23.14 24.39 23.44
CA ALA A 22 -22.94 22.94 23.45
C ALA A 22 -22.79 22.36 22.03
N GLU A 23 -23.35 23.06 21.03
CA GLU A 23 -23.21 22.76 19.60
C GLU A 23 -21.79 22.94 19.10
N ASP A 24 -21.05 23.96 19.59
CA ASP A 24 -19.68 24.28 19.15
C ASP A 24 -18.67 23.23 19.65
N ALA A 25 -18.84 22.78 20.90
CA ALA A 25 -18.03 21.73 21.47
C ALA A 25 -18.29 20.37 20.76
N GLY A 26 -19.53 20.11 20.34
CA GLY A 26 -19.91 18.92 19.59
C GLY A 26 -19.25 18.86 18.21
N ALA A 27 -19.26 19.97 17.47
CA ALA A 27 -18.63 20.05 16.15
C ALA A 27 -17.10 19.84 16.25
N TYR A 28 -16.45 20.46 17.23
CA TYR A 28 -15.00 20.28 17.45
C TYR A 28 -14.65 18.85 17.82
N LEU A 29 -15.38 18.23 18.74
CA LEU A 29 -15.13 16.82 19.11
C LEU A 29 -15.35 15.87 17.95
N ALA A 30 -16.40 16.07 17.14
CA ALA A 30 -16.65 15.29 15.94
C ALA A 30 -15.53 15.45 14.90
N ALA A 31 -15.02 16.69 14.72
CA ALA A 31 -13.88 16.98 13.86
C ALA A 31 -12.62 16.21 14.32
N ARG A 32 -12.32 16.25 15.63
CA ARG A 32 -11.17 15.54 16.21
C ARG A 32 -11.28 14.01 16.09
N VAL A 33 -12.47 13.46 16.22
CA VAL A 33 -12.69 12.02 16.01
C VAL A 33 -12.46 11.67 14.53
N ALA A 34 -13.05 12.42 13.60
CA ALA A 34 -12.85 12.20 12.17
C ALA A 34 -11.36 12.36 11.78
N GLU A 35 -10.67 13.38 12.29
CA GLU A 35 -9.22 13.58 12.09
C GLU A 35 -8.40 12.37 12.58
N SER A 36 -8.71 11.85 13.77
CA SER A 36 -8.00 10.69 14.33
C SER A 36 -8.22 9.38 13.53
N GLN A 37 -9.24 9.35 12.68
CA GLN A 37 -9.57 8.27 11.76
C GLN A 37 -9.14 8.57 10.33
N ASN A 38 -8.43 9.68 10.11
CA ASN A 38 -8.07 10.20 8.79
C ASN A 38 -9.27 10.45 7.87
N ASP A 39 -10.50 10.52 8.40
CA ASP A 39 -11.69 10.87 7.61
C ASP A 39 -11.68 12.37 7.28
N PHE A 40 -10.88 12.71 6.27
CA PHE A 40 -10.64 14.09 5.87
C PHE A 40 -11.92 14.83 5.48
N ARG A 41 -12.88 14.15 4.82
CA ARG A 41 -14.15 14.76 4.41
C ARG A 41 -15.04 15.07 5.59
N ALA A 42 -15.21 14.12 6.50
CA ALA A 42 -15.99 14.37 7.71
C ALA A 42 -15.31 15.42 8.58
N ALA A 43 -13.97 15.36 8.73
CA ALA A 43 -13.20 16.33 9.48
C ALA A 43 -13.36 17.75 8.91
N SER A 44 -13.20 17.96 7.58
CA SER A 44 -13.43 19.25 6.90
C SER A 44 -14.83 19.78 7.19
N GLY A 45 -15.88 18.96 7.02
CA GLY A 45 -17.25 19.37 7.31
C GLY A 45 -17.50 19.78 8.76
N TRP A 46 -16.89 19.10 9.73
CA TRP A 46 -17.02 19.41 11.16
C TRP A 46 -16.16 20.59 11.57
N TYR A 47 -14.90 20.71 11.08
CA TYR A 47 -14.08 21.89 11.30
C TYR A 47 -14.72 23.15 10.70
N GLY A 48 -15.28 23.05 9.49
CA GLY A 48 -16.01 24.16 8.87
C GLY A 48 -17.14 24.70 9.76
N LYS A 49 -17.92 23.80 10.40
CA LYS A 49 -18.97 24.19 11.36
C LYS A 49 -18.38 24.84 12.62
N ALA A 50 -17.29 24.28 13.17
CA ALA A 50 -16.65 24.81 14.35
C ALA A 50 -16.02 26.21 14.09
N ILE A 51 -15.38 26.39 12.93
CA ILE A 51 -14.79 27.69 12.51
C ILE A 51 -15.85 28.77 12.39
N LEU A 52 -17.06 28.48 11.93
CA LEU A 52 -18.16 29.44 11.85
C LEU A 52 -18.54 30.01 13.21
N SER A 53 -18.36 29.26 14.28
CA SER A 53 -18.68 29.70 15.65
C SER A 53 -17.52 30.47 16.32
N ASP A 54 -16.27 30.18 15.93
CA ASP A 54 -15.07 30.84 16.47
C ASP A 54 -14.04 31.05 15.35
N THR A 55 -14.28 32.08 14.55
CA THR A 55 -13.49 32.40 13.35
C THR A 55 -12.06 32.82 13.63
N GLY A 56 -11.73 33.16 14.89
CA GLY A 56 -10.39 33.58 15.32
C GLY A 56 -9.56 32.45 15.97
N ASN A 57 -10.04 31.22 15.96
CA ASN A 57 -9.38 30.11 16.63
C ASN A 57 -8.35 29.43 15.71
N ALA A 58 -7.07 29.67 15.99
CA ALA A 58 -5.96 29.16 15.21
C ALA A 58 -5.98 27.60 15.10
N ARG A 59 -6.33 26.89 16.20
CA ARG A 59 -6.37 25.42 16.20
C ARG A 59 -7.49 24.85 15.32
N LEU A 60 -8.65 25.52 15.29
CA LEU A 60 -9.73 25.13 14.40
C LEU A 60 -9.35 25.33 12.94
N LEU A 61 -8.70 26.46 12.64
CA LEU A 61 -8.21 26.74 11.29
C LEU A 61 -7.15 25.74 10.85
N GLU A 62 -6.18 25.40 11.69
CA GLU A 62 -5.16 24.38 11.36
C GLU A 62 -5.77 23.00 11.11
N GLY A 63 -6.68 22.56 11.99
CA GLY A 63 -7.38 21.29 11.77
C GLY A 63 -8.21 21.29 10.47
N GLY A 64 -8.88 22.43 10.18
CA GLY A 64 -9.59 22.62 8.91
C GLY A 64 -8.65 22.53 7.70
N ILE A 65 -7.51 23.25 7.74
CA ILE A 65 -6.52 23.21 6.65
C ILE A 65 -6.02 21.79 6.41
N LEU A 66 -5.66 21.05 7.47
CA LEU A 66 -5.23 19.66 7.36
C LEU A 66 -6.29 18.78 6.69
N ALA A 67 -7.53 18.89 7.16
CA ALA A 67 -8.64 18.10 6.64
C ALA A 67 -8.94 18.42 5.17
N GLU A 68 -8.91 19.69 4.79
CA GLU A 68 -9.18 20.16 3.44
C GLU A 68 -8.06 19.79 2.47
N LEU A 69 -6.78 19.93 2.87
CA LEU A 69 -5.64 19.45 2.09
C LEU A 69 -5.70 17.92 1.90
N GLY A 70 -5.98 17.16 2.97
CA GLY A 70 -6.11 15.72 2.89
C GLY A 70 -7.26 15.28 1.99
N ALA A 71 -8.39 15.98 2.01
CA ALA A 71 -9.51 15.78 1.10
C ALA A 71 -9.20 16.20 -0.35
N GLY A 72 -8.21 17.08 -0.55
CA GLY A 72 -7.84 17.65 -1.86
C GLY A 72 -8.62 18.91 -2.23
N ASP A 73 -9.29 19.55 -1.26
CA ASP A 73 -10.02 20.81 -1.46
C ASP A 73 -9.12 22.01 -1.21
N PHE A 74 -8.33 22.39 -2.22
CA PHE A 74 -7.39 23.50 -2.12
C PHE A 74 -8.07 24.87 -1.97
N ASP A 75 -9.26 25.06 -2.54
CA ASP A 75 -9.96 26.36 -2.42
C ASP A 75 -10.31 26.67 -0.97
N LEU A 76 -10.84 25.69 -0.24
CA LEU A 76 -11.15 25.82 1.17
C LEU A 76 -9.88 25.91 2.04
N ALA A 77 -8.88 25.06 1.77
CA ALA A 77 -7.60 25.06 2.47
C ALA A 77 -6.89 26.42 2.36
N ILE A 78 -6.83 27.02 1.16
CA ILE A 78 -6.24 28.32 0.90
C ILE A 78 -7.01 29.43 1.62
N GLN A 79 -8.34 29.37 1.62
CA GLN A 79 -9.17 30.33 2.35
C GLN A 79 -8.89 30.29 3.86
N ALA A 80 -8.88 29.09 4.46
CA ALA A 80 -8.57 28.89 5.86
C ALA A 80 -7.14 29.34 6.21
N ALA A 81 -6.15 29.03 5.34
CA ALA A 81 -4.76 29.45 5.52
C ALA A 81 -4.58 30.96 5.46
N LYS A 82 -5.29 31.66 4.55
CA LYS A 82 -5.31 33.14 4.51
C LYS A 82 -5.91 33.73 5.79
N GLN A 83 -6.98 33.13 6.32
CA GLN A 83 -7.60 33.52 7.57
C GLN A 83 -6.66 33.27 8.76
N PHE A 84 -6.00 32.11 8.82
CA PHE A 84 -4.98 31.78 9.82
C PHE A 84 -3.86 32.83 9.84
N LYS A 85 -3.30 33.14 8.67
CA LYS A 85 -2.24 34.15 8.53
C LYS A 85 -2.66 35.54 9.03
N ALA A 86 -3.94 35.91 8.86
CA ALA A 86 -4.46 37.19 9.32
C ALA A 86 -4.51 37.31 10.87
N LEU A 87 -4.44 36.18 11.60
CA LEU A 87 -4.38 36.20 13.07
C LEU A 87 -3.03 36.67 13.63
N GLN A 88 -1.99 36.75 12.79
CA GLN A 88 -0.63 37.18 13.18
C GLN A 88 -0.06 36.41 14.39
N GLY A 89 -0.45 35.11 14.49
CA GLY A 89 0.07 34.18 15.49
C GLY A 89 1.37 33.52 15.07
N ASP A 90 1.68 32.40 15.75
CA ASP A 90 2.82 31.55 15.37
C ASP A 90 2.65 30.98 13.94
N PRO A 91 3.73 30.80 13.17
CA PRO A 91 3.63 30.24 11.83
C PRO A 91 3.11 28.78 11.86
N SER A 92 2.30 28.41 10.87
CA SER A 92 1.78 27.06 10.69
C SER A 92 2.33 26.47 9.38
N GLN A 93 3.05 25.36 9.47
CA GLN A 93 3.52 24.64 8.30
C GLN A 93 2.36 24.20 7.39
N LEU A 94 1.23 23.78 7.97
CA LEU A 94 0.04 23.39 7.22
C LEU A 94 -0.52 24.57 6.39
N ALA A 95 -0.58 25.75 7.00
CA ALA A 95 -1.01 26.95 6.27
C ALA A 95 -0.04 27.29 5.13
N GLU A 96 1.26 27.07 5.34
CA GLU A 96 2.26 27.33 4.30
C GLU A 96 2.18 26.34 3.13
N PHE A 97 1.84 25.08 3.33
CA PHE A 97 1.53 24.13 2.23
C PHE A 97 0.44 24.71 1.29
N ALA A 98 -0.66 25.19 1.85
CA ALA A 98 -1.76 25.75 1.07
C ALA A 98 -1.39 27.08 0.37
N LEU A 99 -0.71 27.97 1.08
CA LEU A 99 -0.35 29.30 0.55
C LEU A 99 0.73 29.21 -0.52
N LEU A 100 1.76 28.37 -0.32
CA LEU A 100 2.79 28.12 -1.31
C LEU A 100 2.22 27.49 -2.59
N ALA A 101 1.29 26.54 -2.42
CA ALA A 101 0.58 25.95 -3.55
C ALA A 101 -0.24 26.99 -4.33
N ASP A 102 -0.94 27.91 -3.65
CA ASP A 102 -1.70 29.00 -4.28
C ASP A 102 -0.78 29.95 -5.09
N GLU A 103 0.35 30.35 -4.49
CA GLU A 103 1.34 31.22 -5.14
C GLU A 103 1.97 30.54 -6.38
N ALA A 104 2.34 29.26 -6.26
CA ALA A 104 2.90 28.48 -7.37
C ALA A 104 1.86 28.22 -8.47
N GLN A 105 0.60 27.92 -8.12
CA GLN A 105 -0.47 27.69 -9.10
C GLN A 105 -0.79 28.94 -9.93
N ARG A 106 -0.69 30.11 -9.31
CA ARG A 106 -0.87 31.40 -9.99
C ARG A 106 0.40 31.87 -10.72
N GLU A 107 1.49 31.11 -10.64
CA GLU A 107 2.79 31.46 -11.20
C GLU A 107 3.33 32.82 -10.67
N ASP A 108 2.95 33.19 -9.43
CA ASP A 108 3.42 34.37 -8.74
C ASP A 108 4.75 34.08 -8.05
N TYR A 109 5.78 33.83 -8.87
CA TYR A 109 7.10 33.44 -8.38
C TYR A 109 7.79 34.53 -7.55
N ALA A 110 7.49 35.80 -7.82
CA ALA A 110 7.99 36.92 -7.04
C ALA A 110 7.42 36.91 -5.62
N ALA A 111 6.11 36.69 -5.47
CA ALA A 111 5.47 36.58 -4.15
C ALA A 111 5.99 35.34 -3.40
N LEU A 112 6.18 34.23 -4.09
CA LEU A 112 6.71 32.99 -3.53
C LEU A 112 8.16 33.16 -3.01
N LEU A 113 9.04 33.82 -3.77
CA LEU A 113 10.40 34.15 -3.33
C LEU A 113 10.37 35.10 -2.11
N ALA A 114 9.53 36.15 -2.11
CA ALA A 114 9.38 37.05 -1.00
C ALA A 114 8.84 36.32 0.25
N ALA A 115 7.97 35.36 0.08
CA ALA A 115 7.45 34.54 1.18
C ALA A 115 8.57 33.70 1.83
N LEU A 116 9.37 33.00 1.03
CA LEU A 116 10.54 32.25 1.51
C LEU A 116 11.60 33.16 2.17
N ASP A 117 11.82 34.36 1.63
CA ASP A 117 12.74 35.37 2.22
C ASP A 117 12.24 35.90 3.57
N SER A 118 10.94 35.92 3.80
CA SER A 118 10.33 36.29 5.09
C SER A 118 10.40 35.19 6.15
N GLY A 119 10.92 33.99 5.81
CA GLY A 119 11.04 32.85 6.72
C GLY A 119 9.79 31.94 6.74
N ARG A 120 8.86 32.08 5.77
CA ARG A 120 7.80 31.08 5.55
C ARG A 120 8.43 29.78 5.05
N SER A 121 8.00 28.65 5.59
CA SER A 121 8.67 27.37 5.35
C SER A 121 7.70 26.19 5.41
N VAL A 122 7.90 25.22 4.53
CA VAL A 122 7.33 23.88 4.60
C VAL A 122 8.40 22.82 4.87
N GLY A 123 9.67 23.21 4.92
CA GLY A 123 10.83 22.35 5.20
C GLY A 123 12.03 22.71 4.32
N ASP A 124 13.22 22.67 4.89
CA ASP A 124 14.47 23.20 4.28
C ASP A 124 14.72 22.68 2.86
N LEU A 125 14.54 21.38 2.61
CA LEU A 125 14.73 20.81 1.29
C LEU A 125 13.71 21.33 0.27
N VAL A 126 12.43 21.32 0.66
CA VAL A 126 11.33 21.81 -0.20
C VAL A 126 11.54 23.27 -0.51
N ASP A 127 11.80 24.09 0.52
CA ASP A 127 12.01 25.55 0.38
C ASP A 127 13.17 25.87 -0.56
N GLY A 128 14.27 25.15 -0.43
CA GLY A 128 15.45 25.34 -1.31
C GLY A 128 15.15 24.99 -2.76
N LEU A 129 14.49 23.85 -3.00
CA LEU A 129 14.13 23.42 -4.35
C LEU A 129 13.04 24.29 -4.97
N VAL A 130 12.02 24.68 -4.21
CA VAL A 130 10.96 25.60 -4.65
C VAL A 130 11.53 26.97 -4.97
N ARG A 131 12.45 27.48 -4.16
CA ARG A 131 13.20 28.73 -4.45
C ARG A 131 13.92 28.64 -5.79
N ALA A 132 14.64 27.54 -6.03
CA ALA A 132 15.37 27.37 -7.27
C ALA A 132 14.42 27.34 -8.49
N TRP A 133 13.31 26.64 -8.40
CA TRP A 133 12.30 26.61 -9.47
C TRP A 133 11.56 27.95 -9.64
N ALA A 134 11.31 28.68 -8.57
CA ALA A 134 10.74 30.03 -8.66
C ALA A 134 11.69 30.99 -9.40
N LEU A 135 13.00 30.87 -9.17
CA LEU A 135 14.02 31.61 -9.93
C LEU A 135 14.04 31.23 -11.42
N VAL A 136 13.81 29.94 -11.77
CA VAL A 136 13.60 29.51 -13.17
C VAL A 136 12.38 30.23 -13.75
N GLY A 137 11.26 30.26 -12.99
CA GLY A 137 10.03 30.95 -13.41
C GLY A 137 10.18 32.46 -13.63
N GLU A 138 11.04 33.11 -12.85
CA GLU A 138 11.41 34.50 -13.01
C GLU A 138 12.41 34.74 -14.17
N GLY A 139 12.85 33.69 -14.88
CA GLY A 139 13.88 33.79 -15.92
C GLY A 139 15.32 34.02 -15.39
N ARG A 140 15.54 33.83 -14.10
CA ARG A 140 16.81 34.05 -13.41
C ARG A 140 17.63 32.75 -13.35
N MET A 141 17.91 32.16 -14.51
CA MET A 141 18.50 30.83 -14.60
C MET A 141 19.86 30.70 -13.88
N THR A 142 20.71 31.72 -13.93
CA THR A 142 22.03 31.71 -13.23
C THR A 142 21.84 31.59 -11.71
N ASP A 143 20.89 32.32 -11.14
CA ASP A 143 20.60 32.28 -9.71
C ASP A 143 19.94 30.95 -9.34
N ALA A 144 19.09 30.41 -10.21
CA ALA A 144 18.44 29.11 -10.03
C ALA A 144 19.47 27.97 -9.97
N LEU A 145 20.42 27.95 -10.90
CA LEU A 145 21.49 26.94 -10.92
C LEU A 145 22.35 27.02 -9.65
N ALA A 146 22.67 28.24 -9.19
CA ALA A 146 23.40 28.43 -7.93
C ALA A 146 22.58 27.91 -6.72
N ALA A 147 21.25 28.11 -6.72
CA ALA A 147 20.38 27.61 -5.66
C ALA A 147 20.32 26.08 -5.64
N PHE A 148 20.24 25.41 -6.80
CA PHE A 148 20.35 23.95 -6.88
C PHE A 148 21.73 23.46 -6.39
N ASP A 149 22.82 24.16 -6.74
CA ASP A 149 24.18 23.81 -6.31
C ASP A 149 24.36 23.92 -4.78
N GLU A 150 23.64 24.78 -4.10
CA GLU A 150 23.67 24.82 -2.62
C GLU A 150 23.08 23.53 -2.03
N ILE A 151 21.99 23.01 -2.62
CA ILE A 151 21.35 21.74 -2.17
C ILE A 151 22.31 20.56 -2.39
N THR A 152 23.07 20.55 -3.50
CA THR A 152 24.03 19.46 -3.77
C THR A 152 25.19 19.40 -2.78
N LYS A 153 25.43 20.46 -1.99
CA LYS A 153 26.47 20.48 -0.94
C LYS A 153 26.00 19.85 0.38
N THR A 154 24.69 19.67 0.56
CA THR A 154 24.12 19.11 1.78
C THR A 154 24.19 17.59 1.73
N GLU A 155 24.81 16.97 2.74
CA GLU A 155 24.91 15.51 2.84
C GLU A 155 23.53 14.84 2.84
N GLY A 156 23.35 13.81 2.01
CA GLY A 156 22.09 13.10 1.83
C GLY A 156 21.10 13.76 0.87
N LEU A 157 21.29 15.03 0.48
CA LEU A 157 20.36 15.75 -0.40
C LEU A 157 20.89 15.96 -1.83
N GLN A 158 22.11 15.50 -2.10
CA GLN A 158 22.78 15.69 -3.39
C GLN A 158 21.93 15.22 -4.57
N ALA A 159 21.31 14.05 -4.44
CA ALA A 159 20.49 13.47 -5.50
C ALA A 159 19.32 14.39 -5.91
N PHE A 160 18.64 15.00 -4.93
CA PHE A 160 17.57 15.96 -5.21
C PHE A 160 18.10 17.19 -5.96
N GLY A 161 19.19 17.78 -5.48
CA GLY A 161 19.79 18.95 -6.11
C GLY A 161 20.19 18.69 -7.56
N TYR A 162 20.89 17.59 -7.84
CA TYR A 162 21.29 17.20 -9.20
C TYR A 162 20.10 16.87 -10.09
N TYR A 163 19.13 16.10 -9.58
CA TYR A 163 17.93 15.73 -10.33
C TYR A 163 17.17 16.96 -10.78
N HIS A 164 16.79 17.84 -9.86
CA HIS A 164 16.06 19.06 -10.20
C HIS A 164 16.86 20.04 -11.04
N LYS A 165 18.18 20.13 -10.84
CA LYS A 165 19.06 20.94 -11.71
C LYS A 165 19.04 20.43 -13.16
N ALA A 166 19.13 19.11 -13.36
CA ALA A 166 19.06 18.51 -14.69
C ALA A 166 17.69 18.77 -15.36
N LEU A 167 16.59 18.61 -14.62
CA LEU A 167 15.25 18.92 -15.15
C LEU A 167 15.11 20.40 -15.52
N ALA A 168 15.67 21.32 -14.72
CA ALA A 168 15.64 22.74 -14.99
C ALA A 168 16.43 23.10 -16.26
N LEU A 169 17.61 22.51 -16.46
CA LEU A 169 18.40 22.67 -17.70
C LEU A 169 17.62 22.16 -18.91
N ALA A 170 17.04 20.95 -18.82
CA ALA A 170 16.25 20.38 -19.90
C ALA A 170 15.01 21.23 -20.24
N SER A 171 14.34 21.80 -19.23
CA SER A 171 13.16 22.64 -19.42
C SER A 171 13.41 23.94 -20.20
N VAL A 172 14.66 24.43 -20.19
CA VAL A 172 15.08 25.62 -20.95
C VAL A 172 15.87 25.25 -22.21
N GLY A 173 15.96 23.96 -22.56
CA GLY A 173 16.56 23.47 -23.80
C GLY A 173 18.06 23.14 -23.71
N ASP A 174 18.70 23.24 -22.54
CA ASP A 174 20.08 22.77 -22.33
C ASP A 174 20.07 21.25 -22.02
N LEU A 175 19.82 20.49 -23.10
CA LEU A 175 19.69 19.04 -23.02
C LEU A 175 21.04 18.35 -22.78
N GLU A 176 22.12 18.89 -23.34
CA GLU A 176 23.47 18.39 -23.12
C GLU A 176 23.90 18.55 -21.66
N GLY A 177 23.67 19.72 -21.06
CA GLY A 177 23.95 19.96 -19.65
C GLY A 177 23.13 19.05 -18.72
N ALA A 178 21.89 18.80 -19.07
CA ALA A 178 21.01 17.85 -18.35
C ALA A 178 21.53 16.40 -18.45
N ASP A 179 21.94 15.95 -19.66
CA ASP A 179 22.52 14.61 -19.88
C ASP A 179 23.86 14.44 -19.15
N GLU A 180 24.69 15.47 -19.08
CA GLU A 180 25.95 15.40 -18.31
C GLU A 180 25.71 15.09 -16.82
N ILE A 181 24.68 15.68 -16.25
CA ILE A 181 24.29 15.42 -14.84
C ILE A 181 23.71 14.03 -14.69
N LEU A 182 22.66 13.69 -15.45
CA LEU A 182 21.91 12.43 -15.27
C LEU A 182 22.72 11.19 -15.63
N SER A 183 23.69 11.31 -16.56
CA SER A 183 24.65 10.25 -16.89
C SER A 183 25.76 10.07 -15.85
N GLY A 184 25.85 10.93 -14.85
CA GLY A 184 26.90 10.94 -13.84
C GLY A 184 28.26 11.48 -14.33
N ARG A 185 28.33 12.02 -15.54
CA ARG A 185 29.60 12.57 -16.07
C ARG A 185 30.04 13.85 -15.35
N ALA A 186 29.07 14.66 -14.90
CA ALA A 186 29.32 15.92 -14.22
C ALA A 186 29.78 15.76 -12.75
N ALA A 187 29.16 14.83 -12.01
CA ALA A 187 29.31 14.73 -10.54
C ALA A 187 29.45 13.30 -9.99
N GLY A 188 29.60 12.31 -10.87
CA GLY A 188 29.54 10.89 -10.52
C GLY A 188 28.13 10.34 -10.59
N PRO A 189 27.97 9.02 -10.40
CA PRO A 189 26.67 8.38 -10.48
C PRO A 189 25.69 8.96 -9.46
N ILE A 190 24.50 9.33 -9.92
CA ILE A 190 23.39 9.72 -9.06
C ILE A 190 22.31 8.63 -9.10
N PHE A 191 21.75 8.33 -7.95
CA PHE A 191 20.57 7.47 -7.90
C PHE A 191 19.36 8.31 -8.34
N VAL A 192 18.71 7.88 -9.41
CA VAL A 192 17.46 8.48 -9.88
C VAL A 192 16.32 7.48 -9.78
N MET A 193 15.16 7.95 -9.36
CA MET A 193 13.94 7.15 -9.32
C MET A 193 13.48 6.82 -10.75
N ARG A 194 12.51 5.89 -10.88
CA ARG A 194 11.88 5.50 -12.14
C ARG A 194 11.60 6.70 -13.07
N ARG A 195 11.00 7.76 -12.53
CA ARG A 195 10.66 8.97 -13.28
C ARG A 195 11.90 9.70 -13.80
N GLY A 196 12.99 9.70 -13.05
CA GLY A 196 14.27 10.27 -13.51
C GLY A 196 14.91 9.49 -14.67
N VAL A 197 14.73 8.17 -14.69
CA VAL A 197 15.13 7.34 -15.85
C VAL A 197 14.34 7.70 -17.09
N PHE A 198 13.01 7.87 -16.98
CA PHE A 198 12.18 8.34 -18.09
C PHE A 198 12.57 9.73 -18.57
N ALA A 199 12.80 10.67 -17.65
CA ALA A 199 13.27 12.01 -17.99
C ALA A 199 14.58 11.97 -18.76
N HIS A 200 15.55 11.16 -18.32
CA HIS A 200 16.83 10.99 -19.01
C HIS A 200 16.66 10.35 -20.40
N ALA A 201 15.80 9.34 -20.52
CA ALA A 201 15.49 8.73 -21.82
C ALA A 201 14.85 9.73 -22.79
N GLN A 202 13.93 10.61 -22.30
CA GLN A 202 13.36 11.69 -23.07
C GLN A 202 14.44 12.69 -23.55
N ILE A 203 15.33 13.11 -22.65
CA ILE A 203 16.48 14.00 -22.97
C ILE A 203 17.37 13.37 -24.05
N LEU A 204 17.77 12.11 -23.89
CA LEU A 204 18.56 11.38 -24.88
C LEU A 204 17.85 11.30 -26.23
N SER A 205 16.54 11.07 -26.25
CA SER A 205 15.77 11.04 -27.48
C SER A 205 15.75 12.40 -28.18
N GLN A 206 15.61 13.50 -27.44
CA GLN A 206 15.69 14.86 -28.00
C GLN A 206 17.09 15.21 -28.51
N LEU A 207 18.15 14.57 -28.01
CA LEU A 207 19.52 14.65 -28.51
C LEU A 207 19.77 13.70 -29.69
N GLU A 208 18.73 13.12 -30.31
CA GLU A 208 18.82 12.14 -31.40
C GLU A 208 19.58 10.85 -31.03
N ARG A 209 19.62 10.51 -29.72
CA ARG A 209 20.32 9.35 -29.16
C ARG A 209 19.35 8.26 -28.70
N ASN A 210 18.38 7.89 -29.56
CA ASN A 210 17.37 6.87 -29.23
C ASN A 210 17.97 5.51 -28.86
N ALA A 211 19.13 5.14 -29.42
CA ALA A 211 19.81 3.89 -29.07
C ALA A 211 20.30 3.90 -27.61
N ASP A 212 20.85 5.02 -27.13
CA ASP A 212 21.30 5.18 -25.75
C ASP A 212 20.10 5.24 -24.79
N ALA A 213 19.03 5.92 -25.19
CA ALA A 213 17.76 5.95 -24.44
C ALA A 213 17.17 4.54 -24.26
N LEU A 214 17.17 3.74 -25.33
CA LEU A 214 16.70 2.36 -25.28
C LEU A 214 17.57 1.50 -24.35
N ALA A 215 18.89 1.61 -24.47
CA ALA A 215 19.82 0.90 -23.59
C ALA A 215 19.62 1.26 -22.11
N LEU A 216 19.39 2.55 -21.81
CA LEU A 216 19.08 3.03 -20.46
C LEU A 216 17.78 2.40 -19.92
N ILE A 217 16.71 2.39 -20.71
CA ILE A 217 15.42 1.80 -20.35
C ILE A 217 15.55 0.29 -20.10
N ASP A 218 16.25 -0.43 -20.99
CA ASP A 218 16.44 -1.88 -20.87
C ASP A 218 17.30 -2.25 -19.66
N GLN A 219 18.33 -1.47 -19.37
CA GLN A 219 19.17 -1.66 -18.19
C GLN A 219 18.41 -1.39 -16.88
N SER A 220 17.53 -0.38 -16.88
CA SER A 220 16.84 0.05 -15.65
C SER A 220 15.61 -0.80 -15.31
N PHE A 221 14.88 -1.29 -16.31
CA PHE A 221 13.59 -1.96 -16.11
C PHE A 221 13.58 -3.44 -16.51
N GLY A 222 14.64 -3.91 -17.19
CA GLY A 222 14.71 -5.30 -17.64
C GLY A 222 13.58 -5.69 -18.63
N PRO A 223 13.37 -6.98 -18.88
CA PRO A 223 12.39 -7.48 -19.88
C PRO A 223 10.96 -7.66 -19.35
N GLY A 224 10.64 -7.21 -18.15
CA GLY A 224 9.29 -7.37 -17.56
C GLY A 224 8.21 -6.63 -18.32
N PRO A 225 6.94 -7.11 -18.31
CA PRO A 225 5.82 -6.43 -18.94
C PRO A 225 5.43 -5.20 -18.11
N ASP A 226 5.66 -4.03 -18.68
CA ASP A 226 5.27 -2.74 -18.12
C ASP A 226 4.72 -1.86 -19.26
N PRO A 227 3.41 -1.56 -19.27
CA PRO A 227 2.80 -0.85 -20.38
C PRO A 227 3.45 0.51 -20.70
N ILE A 228 3.91 1.23 -19.65
CA ILE A 228 4.54 2.55 -19.81
C ILE A 228 5.95 2.39 -20.41
N VAL A 229 6.73 1.45 -19.85
CA VAL A 229 8.07 1.11 -20.37
C VAL A 229 7.98 0.60 -21.79
N ASP A 230 7.02 -0.29 -22.09
CA ASP A 230 6.86 -0.87 -23.42
C ASP A 230 6.39 0.17 -24.45
N ALA A 231 5.58 1.13 -24.05
CA ALA A 231 5.21 2.26 -24.92
C ALA A 231 6.44 3.11 -25.27
N MET A 232 7.31 3.40 -24.29
CA MET A 232 8.56 4.12 -24.48
C MET A 232 9.50 3.33 -25.42
N ARG A 233 9.70 2.03 -25.14
CA ARG A 233 10.53 1.15 -25.99
C ARG A 233 10.08 1.16 -27.45
N ARG A 234 8.80 0.97 -27.70
CA ARG A 234 8.26 0.96 -29.08
C ARG A 234 8.56 2.26 -29.83
N ARG A 235 8.37 3.40 -29.20
CA ARG A 235 8.67 4.70 -29.80
C ARG A 235 10.16 4.87 -30.11
N LEU A 236 11.02 4.53 -29.14
CA LEU A 236 12.49 4.62 -29.32
C LEU A 236 12.98 3.67 -30.43
N GLN A 237 12.45 2.44 -30.49
CA GLN A 237 12.78 1.44 -31.52
C GLN A 237 12.29 1.87 -32.91
N ALA A 238 11.14 2.55 -33.00
CA ALA A 238 10.64 3.12 -34.25
C ALA A 238 11.44 4.34 -34.73
N GLY A 239 12.40 4.82 -33.93
CA GLY A 239 13.14 6.04 -34.23
C GLY A 239 12.31 7.32 -34.05
N GLU A 240 11.17 7.23 -33.39
CA GLU A 240 10.31 8.38 -33.13
C GLU A 240 10.92 9.26 -32.03
N PRO A 241 10.89 10.59 -32.19
CA PRO A 241 11.32 11.48 -31.12
C PRO A 241 10.36 11.40 -29.95
N VAL A 242 10.88 11.20 -28.74
CA VAL A 242 10.11 11.26 -27.49
C VAL A 242 10.32 12.66 -26.90
N PRO A 243 9.26 13.50 -26.78
CA PRO A 243 9.41 14.84 -26.24
C PRO A 243 9.81 14.80 -24.76
N PHE A 244 10.54 15.82 -24.31
CA PHE A 244 10.77 16.05 -22.89
C PHE A 244 9.52 16.72 -22.30
N ASP A 245 8.73 15.96 -21.57
CA ASP A 245 7.48 16.41 -20.95
C ASP A 245 7.45 16.20 -19.42
N THR A 246 8.52 15.64 -18.86
CA THR A 246 8.66 15.42 -17.41
C THR A 246 8.47 16.73 -16.63
N VAL A 247 9.03 17.84 -17.11
CA VAL A 247 8.83 19.19 -16.60
C VAL A 247 8.77 20.19 -17.78
N ARG A 248 7.62 20.84 -17.97
CA ARG A 248 7.41 21.79 -19.08
C ARG A 248 7.53 23.26 -18.66
N THR A 249 7.25 23.53 -17.36
CA THR A 249 7.22 24.88 -16.78
C THR A 249 7.85 24.86 -15.38
N ALA A 250 8.14 26.04 -14.82
CA ALA A 250 8.60 26.15 -13.44
C ALA A 250 7.58 25.62 -12.43
N ARG A 251 6.27 25.79 -12.72
CA ARG A 251 5.19 25.21 -11.90
C ARG A 251 5.25 23.68 -11.92
N ASP A 252 5.44 23.05 -13.09
CA ASP A 252 5.64 21.59 -13.19
C ASP A 252 6.88 21.17 -12.37
N GLY A 253 7.95 21.99 -12.37
CA GLY A 253 9.15 21.75 -11.55
C GLY A 253 8.88 21.79 -10.06
N ILE A 254 8.03 22.73 -9.60
CA ILE A 254 7.58 22.78 -8.19
C ILE A 254 6.71 21.56 -7.88
N ALA A 255 5.81 21.13 -8.77
CA ALA A 255 5.05 19.90 -8.61
C ALA A 255 5.96 18.69 -8.45
N GLU A 256 7.03 18.60 -9.27
CA GLU A 256 8.04 17.56 -9.21
C GLU A 256 8.83 17.57 -7.88
N VAL A 257 9.08 18.76 -7.27
CA VAL A 257 9.68 18.85 -5.93
C VAL A 257 8.80 18.11 -4.93
N PHE A 258 7.52 18.43 -4.88
CA PHE A 258 6.61 17.82 -3.93
C PHE A 258 6.45 16.30 -4.18
N PHE A 259 6.38 15.88 -5.43
CA PHE A 259 6.32 14.46 -5.78
C PHE A 259 7.61 13.71 -5.38
N SER A 260 8.79 14.24 -5.70
CA SER A 260 10.07 13.58 -5.39
C SER A 260 10.31 13.44 -3.89
N VAL A 261 9.94 14.48 -3.12
CA VAL A 261 9.99 14.44 -1.65
C VAL A 261 8.97 13.44 -1.09
N ALA A 262 7.73 13.44 -1.58
CA ALA A 262 6.72 12.47 -1.18
C ALA A 262 7.16 11.03 -1.44
N THR A 263 7.79 10.77 -2.58
CA THR A 263 8.30 9.43 -2.92
C THR A 263 9.40 8.99 -1.96
N ALA A 264 10.27 9.91 -1.55
CA ALA A 264 11.33 9.61 -0.58
C ALA A 264 10.78 9.42 0.86
N LEU A 265 9.66 10.04 1.19
CA LEU A 265 8.99 9.91 2.48
C LEU A 265 8.12 8.65 2.56
N ASN A 266 7.71 8.10 1.42
CA ASN A 266 6.77 7.00 1.36
C ASN A 266 7.34 5.72 1.99
N GLY A 267 6.70 5.24 3.05
CA GLY A 267 7.13 4.09 3.85
C GLY A 267 7.99 4.43 5.07
N ASP A 268 8.65 5.61 5.09
CA ASP A 268 9.55 6.00 6.18
C ASP A 268 8.96 7.11 7.08
N ALA A 269 7.99 7.87 6.58
CA ALA A 269 7.35 8.97 7.31
C ALA A 269 5.86 8.72 7.57
N ASP A 270 5.23 9.62 8.36
CA ASP A 270 3.78 9.61 8.56
C ASP A 270 3.06 9.71 7.20
N PRO A 271 2.16 8.77 6.87
CA PRO A 271 1.44 8.76 5.59
C PRO A 271 0.62 10.03 5.33
N VAL A 272 0.10 10.70 6.37
CA VAL A 272 -0.60 11.99 6.21
C VAL A 272 0.36 13.06 5.70
N TYR A 273 1.59 13.12 6.23
CA TYR A 273 2.58 14.07 5.77
C TYR A 273 3.00 13.82 4.31
N THR A 274 3.16 12.55 3.93
CA THR A 274 3.38 12.14 2.53
C THR A 274 2.21 12.57 1.64
N LEU A 275 0.97 12.36 2.09
CA LEU A 275 -0.24 12.77 1.39
C LEU A 275 -0.28 14.28 1.11
N LEU A 276 0.10 15.13 2.07
CA LEU A 276 0.12 16.58 1.88
C LEU A 276 1.02 16.98 0.70
N HIS A 277 2.21 16.40 0.60
CA HIS A 277 3.11 16.64 -0.51
C HIS A 277 2.50 16.19 -1.85
N LEU A 278 1.93 15.00 -1.89
CA LEU A 278 1.28 14.46 -3.09
C LEU A 278 0.09 15.31 -3.52
N ARG A 279 -0.71 15.81 -2.57
CA ARG A 279 -1.84 16.69 -2.85
C ARG A 279 -1.37 17.99 -3.51
N VAL A 280 -0.28 18.60 -3.01
CA VAL A 280 0.30 19.80 -3.65
C VAL A 280 0.81 19.46 -5.06
N ALA A 281 1.53 18.34 -5.25
CA ALA A 281 2.00 17.93 -6.56
C ALA A 281 0.84 17.79 -7.56
N GLY A 282 -0.23 17.09 -7.18
CA GLY A 282 -1.42 16.89 -8.01
C GLY A 282 -2.22 18.18 -8.25
N TYR A 283 -2.27 19.10 -7.28
CA TYR A 283 -2.91 20.41 -7.43
C TYR A 283 -2.17 21.29 -8.45
N LEU A 284 -0.85 21.31 -8.38
CA LEU A 284 -0.01 22.10 -9.31
C LEU A 284 0.02 21.48 -10.70
N ARG A 285 -0.05 20.15 -10.78
CA ARG A 285 0.00 19.41 -12.04
C ARG A 285 -1.00 18.25 -12.03
N PRO A 286 -2.27 18.46 -12.42
CA PRO A 286 -3.30 17.42 -12.40
C PRO A 286 -3.03 16.23 -13.34
N ASP A 287 -2.23 16.43 -14.41
CA ASP A 287 -1.77 15.39 -15.34
C ASP A 287 -0.48 14.69 -14.91
N HIS A 288 -0.09 14.80 -13.64
CA HIS A 288 1.05 14.07 -13.08
C HIS A 288 0.63 12.66 -12.63
N SER A 289 0.56 11.72 -13.57
CA SER A 289 0.01 10.37 -13.34
C SER A 289 0.64 9.65 -12.15
N ASP A 290 1.99 9.72 -12.00
CA ASP A 290 2.67 9.06 -10.87
C ASP A 290 2.26 9.68 -9.51
N ALA A 291 2.07 11.00 -9.43
CA ALA A 291 1.65 11.65 -8.19
C ALA A 291 0.19 11.29 -7.85
N VAL A 292 -0.68 11.21 -8.85
CA VAL A 292 -2.10 10.84 -8.66
C VAL A 292 -2.21 9.37 -8.23
N LEU A 293 -1.45 8.46 -8.85
CA LEU A 293 -1.41 7.04 -8.43
C LEU A 293 -0.93 6.92 -6.99
N LEU A 294 0.21 7.51 -6.66
CA LEU A 294 0.76 7.42 -5.30
C LEU A 294 -0.17 8.11 -4.26
N THR A 295 -0.89 9.16 -4.66
CA THR A 295 -1.92 9.76 -3.80
C THR A 295 -3.01 8.74 -3.46
N ALA A 296 -3.49 7.99 -4.43
CA ALA A 296 -4.53 6.99 -4.22
C ALA A 296 -4.01 5.83 -3.35
N ASP A 297 -2.77 5.37 -3.57
CA ASP A 297 -2.12 4.32 -2.76
C ASP A 297 -1.99 4.76 -1.29
N VAL A 298 -1.57 6.00 -1.04
CA VAL A 298 -1.47 6.55 0.33
C VAL A 298 -2.84 6.71 0.98
N LEU A 299 -3.86 7.09 0.22
CA LEU A 299 -5.25 7.14 0.72
C LEU A 299 -5.75 5.74 1.12
N GLU A 300 -5.42 4.69 0.36
CA GLU A 300 -5.71 3.30 0.74
C GLU A 300 -5.04 2.92 2.06
N MET A 301 -3.74 3.22 2.22
CA MET A 301 -3.02 2.99 3.48
C MET A 301 -3.66 3.72 4.67
N LEU A 302 -4.24 4.89 4.45
CA LEU A 302 -4.95 5.67 5.47
C LEU A 302 -6.40 5.21 5.70
N GLY A 303 -6.87 4.16 5.02
CA GLY A 303 -8.25 3.67 5.10
C GLY A 303 -9.27 4.57 4.41
N GLN A 304 -8.81 5.51 3.57
CA GLN A 304 -9.67 6.46 2.85
C GLN A 304 -10.09 5.90 1.48
N HIS A 305 -10.65 4.69 1.48
CA HIS A 305 -10.96 3.90 0.29
C HIS A 305 -11.88 4.60 -0.70
N GLN A 306 -12.81 5.44 -0.22
CA GLN A 306 -13.68 6.21 -1.11
C GLN A 306 -12.90 7.30 -1.86
N LEU A 307 -12.05 8.06 -1.16
CA LEU A 307 -11.18 9.07 -1.77
C LEU A 307 -10.19 8.43 -2.74
N ALA A 308 -9.63 7.27 -2.39
CA ALA A 308 -8.76 6.50 -3.27
C ALA A 308 -9.48 6.07 -4.56
N THR A 309 -10.69 5.50 -4.43
CA THR A 309 -11.51 5.10 -5.59
C THR A 309 -11.77 6.28 -6.55
N GLU A 310 -12.09 7.45 -6.00
CA GLU A 310 -12.32 8.66 -6.79
C GLU A 310 -11.02 9.15 -7.46
N THR A 311 -9.89 9.10 -6.73
CA THR A 311 -8.58 9.49 -7.24
C THR A 311 -8.12 8.57 -8.37
N TYR A 312 -8.21 7.25 -8.22
CA TYR A 312 -7.96 6.30 -9.31
C TYR A 312 -8.91 6.51 -10.49
N GLY A 313 -10.18 6.80 -10.21
CA GLY A 313 -11.20 7.04 -11.24
C GLY A 313 -11.00 8.34 -12.04
N SER A 314 -10.05 9.18 -11.69
CA SER A 314 -9.75 10.43 -12.42
C SER A 314 -8.90 10.21 -13.68
N PHE A 315 -8.32 9.02 -13.88
CA PHE A 315 -7.49 8.71 -15.03
C PHE A 315 -8.33 8.56 -16.31
N PRO A 316 -8.00 9.28 -17.38
CA PRO A 316 -8.66 9.06 -18.67
C PRO A 316 -8.18 7.74 -19.31
N PRO A 317 -9.01 7.09 -20.14
CA PRO A 317 -8.68 5.77 -20.71
C PRO A 317 -7.44 5.73 -21.62
N ASP A 318 -6.99 6.86 -22.12
CA ASP A 318 -5.79 7.01 -22.98
C ASP A 318 -4.52 7.33 -22.17
N ASP A 319 -4.63 7.52 -20.84
CA ASP A 319 -3.46 7.67 -19.99
C ASP A 319 -2.72 6.32 -19.89
N PRO A 320 -1.38 6.29 -20.05
CA PRO A 320 -0.59 5.06 -19.88
C PRO A 320 -0.75 4.39 -18.51
N ALA A 321 -1.08 5.15 -17.47
CA ALA A 321 -1.29 4.65 -16.11
C ALA A 321 -2.74 4.16 -15.87
N PHE A 322 -3.66 4.31 -16.81
CA PHE A 322 -5.08 3.95 -16.67
C PHE A 322 -5.27 2.51 -16.19
N VAL A 323 -4.52 1.55 -16.75
CA VAL A 323 -4.63 0.14 -16.37
C VAL A 323 -4.25 -0.06 -14.90
N SER A 324 -3.15 0.55 -14.46
CA SER A 324 -2.72 0.48 -13.06
C SER A 324 -3.71 1.15 -12.12
N ALA A 325 -4.26 2.30 -12.54
CA ALA A 325 -5.30 3.00 -11.77
C ALA A 325 -6.59 2.16 -11.63
N GLU A 326 -7.05 1.51 -12.70
CA GLU A 326 -8.24 0.65 -12.65
C GLU A 326 -8.03 -0.59 -11.77
N ILE A 327 -6.83 -1.18 -11.77
CA ILE A 327 -6.48 -2.27 -10.84
C ILE A 327 -6.51 -1.77 -9.39
N GLY A 328 -5.89 -0.63 -9.09
CA GLY A 328 -5.93 -0.01 -7.76
C GLY A 328 -7.36 0.34 -7.35
N ARG A 329 -8.18 0.90 -8.28
CA ARG A 329 -9.58 1.22 -8.01
C ARG A 329 -10.41 -0.01 -7.65
N ALA A 330 -10.16 -1.15 -8.27
CA ALA A 330 -10.82 -2.40 -7.92
C ALA A 330 -10.44 -2.84 -6.49
N GLY A 331 -9.17 -2.72 -6.10
CA GLY A 331 -8.75 -2.95 -4.72
C GLY A 331 -9.48 -2.05 -3.72
N ALA A 332 -9.54 -0.75 -4.02
CA ALA A 332 -10.23 0.24 -3.19
C ALA A 332 -11.76 0.01 -3.11
N LEU A 333 -12.39 -0.51 -4.16
CA LEU A 333 -13.80 -0.92 -4.13
C LEU A 333 -14.00 -2.13 -3.20
N ARG A 334 -13.11 -3.13 -3.27
CA ARG A 334 -13.18 -4.29 -2.38
C ARG A 334 -13.05 -3.88 -0.91
N SER A 335 -12.13 -2.98 -0.59
CA SER A 335 -11.96 -2.42 0.76
C SER A 335 -13.21 -1.66 1.27
N GLN A 336 -14.17 -1.36 0.39
CA GLN A 336 -15.48 -0.78 0.71
C GLN A 336 -16.61 -1.82 0.73
N ASP A 337 -16.30 -3.12 0.77
CA ASP A 337 -17.28 -4.22 0.67
C ASP A 337 -18.07 -4.20 -0.65
N LYS A 338 -17.46 -3.68 -1.75
CA LYS A 338 -18.06 -3.61 -3.09
C LYS A 338 -17.38 -4.59 -4.05
N SER A 339 -17.18 -5.83 -3.61
CA SER A 339 -16.44 -6.85 -4.35
C SER A 339 -17.02 -7.15 -5.73
N ASP A 340 -18.35 -7.20 -5.88
CA ASP A 340 -18.97 -7.42 -7.19
C ASP A 340 -18.62 -6.32 -8.20
N ALA A 341 -18.62 -5.05 -7.76
CA ALA A 341 -18.25 -3.92 -8.62
C ALA A 341 -16.75 -3.96 -8.98
N ALA A 342 -15.89 -4.40 -8.06
CA ALA A 342 -14.47 -4.58 -8.29
C ALA A 342 -14.23 -5.67 -9.36
N ILE A 343 -14.89 -6.80 -9.23
CA ILE A 343 -14.78 -7.92 -10.19
C ILE A 343 -15.31 -7.49 -11.56
N GLU A 344 -16.46 -6.81 -11.64
CA GLU A 344 -17.01 -6.31 -12.91
C GLU A 344 -16.04 -5.34 -13.61
N ALA A 345 -15.41 -4.44 -12.85
CA ALA A 345 -14.42 -3.51 -13.38
C ALA A 345 -13.19 -4.25 -13.94
N LEU A 346 -12.63 -5.22 -13.19
CA LEU A 346 -11.48 -6.01 -13.64
C LEU A 346 -11.83 -6.90 -14.83
N GLN A 347 -13.03 -7.48 -14.88
CA GLN A 347 -13.50 -8.23 -16.04
C GLN A 347 -13.64 -7.35 -17.29
N ALA A 348 -14.14 -6.12 -17.13
CA ALA A 348 -14.21 -5.15 -18.22
C ALA A 348 -12.81 -4.76 -18.70
N LEU A 349 -11.88 -4.53 -17.76
CA LEU A 349 -10.48 -4.22 -18.06
C LEU A 349 -9.78 -5.37 -18.78
N ALA A 350 -10.01 -6.63 -18.36
CA ALA A 350 -9.46 -7.83 -18.99
C ALA A 350 -9.99 -8.02 -20.43
N ARG A 351 -11.27 -7.72 -20.68
CA ARG A 351 -11.84 -7.76 -22.04
C ARG A 351 -11.23 -6.71 -22.96
N SER A 352 -10.95 -5.51 -22.45
CA SER A 352 -10.34 -4.43 -23.26
C SER A 352 -8.82 -4.58 -23.41
N ASN A 353 -8.17 -5.33 -22.51
CA ASN A 353 -6.73 -5.53 -22.49
C ASN A 353 -6.37 -7.04 -22.41
N PRO A 354 -6.80 -7.88 -23.39
CA PRO A 354 -6.67 -9.33 -23.28
C PRO A 354 -5.21 -9.84 -23.28
N GLY A 355 -4.26 -9.01 -23.73
CA GLY A 355 -2.82 -9.34 -23.77
C GLY A 355 -2.03 -8.92 -22.53
N LEU A 356 -2.67 -8.33 -21.53
CA LEU A 356 -1.99 -7.88 -20.32
C LEU A 356 -2.12 -8.90 -19.17
N GLY A 357 -1.06 -9.66 -18.91
CA GLY A 357 -1.01 -10.67 -17.84
C GLY A 357 -1.26 -10.08 -16.45
N SER A 358 -0.85 -8.82 -16.20
CA SER A 358 -1.10 -8.12 -14.94
C SER A 358 -2.59 -7.92 -14.64
N VAL A 359 -3.40 -7.67 -15.67
CA VAL A 359 -4.85 -7.53 -15.53
C VAL A 359 -5.49 -8.88 -15.22
N GLN A 360 -5.05 -9.95 -15.91
CA GLN A 360 -5.54 -11.30 -15.64
C GLN A 360 -5.18 -11.75 -14.22
N PHE A 361 -3.95 -11.43 -13.77
CA PHE A 361 -3.52 -11.71 -12.40
C PHE A 361 -4.37 -10.95 -11.36
N ALA A 362 -4.60 -9.65 -11.56
CA ALA A 362 -5.42 -8.86 -10.65
C ALA A 362 -6.87 -9.38 -10.57
N LEU A 363 -7.45 -9.79 -11.71
CA LEU A 363 -8.78 -10.41 -11.75
C LEU A 363 -8.77 -11.76 -11.01
N ALA A 364 -7.77 -12.60 -11.25
CA ALA A 364 -7.64 -13.90 -10.62
C ALA A 364 -7.52 -13.77 -9.09
N ASP A 365 -6.68 -12.85 -8.62
CA ASP A 365 -6.46 -12.62 -7.19
C ASP A 365 -7.72 -12.07 -6.51
N MET A 366 -8.44 -11.15 -7.16
CA MET A 366 -9.73 -10.66 -6.67
C MET A 366 -10.76 -11.79 -6.55
N LEU A 367 -10.89 -12.64 -7.58
CA LEU A 367 -11.80 -13.78 -7.58
C LEU A 367 -11.44 -14.80 -6.50
N ARG A 368 -10.14 -15.08 -6.30
CA ARG A 368 -9.65 -15.97 -5.24
C ARG A 368 -9.98 -15.44 -3.85
N MET A 369 -9.81 -14.14 -3.63
CA MET A 369 -10.15 -13.50 -2.34
C MET A 369 -11.64 -13.54 -2.04
N GLU A 370 -12.49 -13.60 -3.07
CA GLU A 370 -13.95 -13.74 -2.96
C GLU A 370 -14.40 -15.21 -3.10
N GLU A 371 -13.48 -16.15 -2.92
CA GLU A 371 -13.72 -17.61 -2.92
C GLU A 371 -14.35 -18.16 -4.21
N ARG A 372 -14.22 -17.41 -5.33
CA ARG A 372 -14.68 -17.84 -6.68
C ARG A 372 -13.56 -18.61 -7.38
N PHE A 373 -13.17 -19.74 -6.79
CA PHE A 373 -11.94 -20.46 -7.14
C PHE A 373 -11.90 -20.96 -8.59
N ASP A 374 -13.02 -21.48 -9.13
CA ASP A 374 -13.08 -21.98 -10.51
C ASP A 374 -12.82 -20.85 -11.54
N GLU A 375 -13.35 -19.65 -11.26
CA GLU A 375 -13.14 -18.49 -12.13
C GLU A 375 -11.73 -17.90 -11.95
N ALA A 376 -11.20 -17.94 -10.73
CA ALA A 376 -9.84 -17.52 -10.42
C ALA A 376 -8.80 -18.39 -11.15
N GLU A 377 -8.99 -19.71 -11.16
CA GLU A 377 -8.13 -20.68 -11.89
C GLU A 377 -8.02 -20.31 -13.38
N ILE A 378 -9.15 -20.04 -14.03
CA ILE A 378 -9.19 -19.64 -15.44
C ILE A 378 -8.37 -18.35 -15.66
N ALA A 379 -8.52 -17.36 -14.79
CA ALA A 379 -7.81 -16.10 -14.91
C ALA A 379 -6.31 -16.22 -14.60
N TYR A 380 -5.90 -17.05 -13.59
CA TYR A 380 -4.49 -17.37 -13.36
C TYR A 380 -3.87 -18.11 -14.54
N THR A 381 -4.59 -19.05 -15.13
CA THR A 381 -4.13 -19.76 -16.34
C THR A 381 -3.90 -18.79 -17.49
N ALA A 382 -4.84 -17.86 -17.71
CA ALA A 382 -4.66 -16.82 -18.71
C ALA A 382 -3.44 -15.92 -18.42
N ALA A 383 -3.19 -15.58 -17.14
CA ALA A 383 -2.01 -14.80 -16.75
C ALA A 383 -0.69 -15.56 -17.04
N ILE A 384 -0.66 -16.86 -16.77
CA ILE A 384 0.50 -17.73 -17.04
C ILE A 384 0.75 -17.87 -18.55
N ASP A 385 -0.31 -18.11 -19.34
CA ASP A 385 -0.22 -18.29 -20.79
C ASP A 385 0.27 -17.03 -21.52
N LEU A 386 0.03 -15.84 -20.95
CA LEU A 386 0.50 -14.57 -21.48
C LEU A 386 1.98 -14.28 -21.18
N LYS A 387 2.64 -15.10 -20.35
CA LYS A 387 4.07 -14.93 -20.06
C LYS A 387 4.92 -15.42 -21.24
N PRO A 388 5.79 -14.56 -21.81
CA PRO A 388 6.70 -14.99 -22.89
C PRO A 388 7.72 -16.04 -22.41
N GLN A 389 8.11 -15.94 -21.16
CA GLN A 389 9.00 -16.85 -20.47
C GLN A 389 8.65 -16.81 -18.97
N ILE A 390 8.62 -17.98 -18.35
CA ILE A 390 8.43 -18.11 -16.91
C ILE A 390 9.76 -17.85 -16.21
N SER A 391 9.76 -16.93 -15.25
CA SER A 391 10.90 -16.53 -14.40
C SER A 391 10.75 -17.05 -12.97
N GLU A 392 11.79 -16.89 -12.17
CA GLU A 392 11.77 -17.25 -10.75
C GLU A 392 10.69 -16.47 -9.98
N ASP A 393 10.41 -15.22 -10.34
CA ASP A 393 9.39 -14.38 -9.69
C ASP A 393 7.96 -14.85 -9.97
N ASP A 394 7.75 -15.67 -11.00
CA ASP A 394 6.41 -16.16 -11.37
C ASP A 394 5.90 -17.32 -10.50
N TRP A 395 6.66 -17.71 -9.46
CA TRP A 395 6.27 -18.76 -8.51
C TRP A 395 4.89 -18.49 -7.90
N VAL A 396 4.54 -17.23 -7.68
CA VAL A 396 3.30 -16.78 -7.05
C VAL A 396 2.06 -17.12 -7.89
N LEU A 397 2.17 -17.12 -9.22
CA LEU A 397 1.08 -17.49 -10.12
C LEU A 397 0.66 -18.95 -9.93
N PHE A 398 1.64 -19.84 -9.88
CA PHE A 398 1.41 -21.28 -9.65
C PHE A 398 0.94 -21.54 -8.23
N PHE A 399 1.49 -20.84 -7.24
CA PHE A 399 1.06 -20.98 -5.85
C PHE A 399 -0.42 -20.65 -5.67
N TYR A 400 -0.89 -19.50 -6.15
CA TYR A 400 -2.29 -19.10 -6.00
C TYR A 400 -3.24 -19.92 -6.87
N ARG A 401 -2.81 -20.36 -8.06
CA ARG A 401 -3.61 -21.30 -8.84
C ARG A 401 -3.71 -22.67 -8.16
N GLY A 402 -2.63 -23.13 -7.56
CA GLY A 402 -2.61 -24.34 -6.74
C GLY A 402 -3.59 -24.29 -5.57
N ILE A 403 -3.71 -23.12 -4.89
CA ILE A 403 -4.74 -22.91 -3.86
C ILE A 403 -6.15 -23.02 -4.47
N CYS A 404 -6.39 -22.45 -5.64
CA CYS A 404 -7.69 -22.56 -6.31
C CYS A 404 -8.04 -24.01 -6.62
N HIS A 405 -7.11 -24.80 -7.17
CA HIS A 405 -7.28 -26.22 -7.42
C HIS A 405 -7.59 -27.00 -6.14
N GLU A 406 -6.87 -26.71 -5.04
CA GLU A 406 -7.11 -27.37 -3.76
C GLU A 406 -8.53 -27.09 -3.24
N GLN A 407 -8.96 -25.84 -3.27
CA GLN A 407 -10.30 -25.44 -2.83
C GLN A 407 -11.41 -26.02 -3.73
N SER A 408 -11.13 -26.19 -5.03
CA SER A 408 -12.01 -26.90 -5.98
C SER A 408 -11.89 -28.45 -5.87
N LYS A 409 -11.11 -28.96 -4.90
CA LYS A 409 -10.88 -30.39 -4.60
C LYS A 409 -10.12 -31.16 -5.69
N ASP A 410 -9.40 -30.49 -6.58
CA ASP A 410 -8.46 -31.09 -7.53
C ASP A 410 -7.04 -31.08 -6.94
N TRP A 411 -6.79 -32.01 -6.02
CA TRP A 411 -5.48 -32.13 -5.39
C TRP A 411 -4.35 -32.44 -6.38
N ALA A 412 -4.62 -33.23 -7.42
CA ALA A 412 -3.58 -33.59 -8.37
C ALA A 412 -3.04 -32.37 -9.12
N ALA A 413 -3.92 -31.47 -9.54
CA ALA A 413 -3.54 -30.18 -10.13
C ALA A 413 -2.89 -29.26 -9.10
N ALA A 414 -3.42 -29.20 -7.88
CA ALA A 414 -2.85 -28.40 -6.79
C ALA A 414 -1.41 -28.80 -6.46
N GLU A 415 -1.14 -30.13 -6.27
CA GLU A 415 0.22 -30.63 -6.02
C GLU A 415 1.16 -30.29 -7.17
N ALA A 416 0.72 -30.43 -8.42
CA ALA A 416 1.53 -30.10 -9.58
C ALA A 416 1.93 -28.60 -9.60
N ASP A 417 0.98 -27.73 -9.31
CA ASP A 417 1.22 -26.28 -9.26
C ASP A 417 2.10 -25.87 -8.07
N PHE A 418 1.88 -26.43 -6.87
CA PHE A 418 2.76 -26.16 -5.72
C PHE A 418 4.19 -26.64 -5.97
N ARG A 419 4.38 -27.81 -6.61
CA ARG A 419 5.71 -28.28 -7.00
C ARG A 419 6.34 -27.37 -8.05
N ARG A 420 5.56 -26.91 -9.04
CA ARG A 420 6.04 -25.96 -10.03
C ARG A 420 6.45 -24.62 -9.39
N SER A 421 5.69 -24.17 -8.41
CA SER A 421 6.04 -22.97 -7.61
C SER A 421 7.38 -23.16 -6.88
N LEU A 422 7.61 -24.34 -6.27
CA LEU A 422 8.87 -24.67 -5.59
C LEU A 422 10.05 -24.88 -6.56
N ASP A 423 9.81 -25.33 -7.80
CA ASP A 423 10.86 -25.37 -8.82
C ASP A 423 11.39 -23.95 -9.13
N LEU A 424 10.52 -22.95 -9.08
CA LEU A 424 10.87 -21.55 -9.31
C LEU A 424 11.44 -20.87 -8.07
N ASN A 425 10.88 -21.16 -6.89
CA ASN A 425 11.35 -20.64 -5.60
C ASN A 425 11.41 -21.76 -4.55
N PRO A 426 12.52 -22.51 -4.47
CA PRO A 426 12.65 -23.70 -3.63
C PRO A 426 12.58 -23.45 -2.11
N THR A 427 12.73 -22.20 -1.68
CA THR A 427 12.83 -21.85 -0.26
C THR A 427 11.61 -21.09 0.24
N GLN A 428 10.55 -20.97 -0.56
CA GLN A 428 9.37 -20.21 -0.17
C GLN A 428 8.59 -20.90 0.94
N PRO A 429 8.58 -20.35 2.17
CA PRO A 429 8.04 -21.06 3.34
C PRO A 429 6.54 -21.36 3.20
N GLN A 430 5.78 -20.44 2.62
CA GLN A 430 4.34 -20.60 2.44
C GLN A 430 4.03 -21.80 1.51
N VAL A 431 4.72 -21.91 0.38
CA VAL A 431 4.49 -23.01 -0.58
C VAL A 431 4.92 -24.35 0.02
N LEU A 432 6.08 -24.38 0.70
CA LEU A 432 6.56 -25.57 1.42
C LEU A 432 5.53 -26.02 2.46
N ASN A 433 4.97 -25.08 3.20
CA ASN A 433 3.95 -25.37 4.20
C ASN A 433 2.64 -25.86 3.59
N TYR A 434 2.13 -25.19 2.55
CA TYR A 434 0.88 -25.57 1.89
C TYR A 434 0.95 -26.99 1.28
N LEU A 435 2.02 -27.27 0.52
CA LEU A 435 2.22 -28.60 -0.05
C LEU A 435 2.43 -29.66 1.03
N GLY A 436 3.28 -29.35 2.03
CA GLY A 436 3.55 -30.27 3.13
C GLY A 436 2.30 -30.59 3.93
N TYR A 437 1.54 -29.57 4.34
CA TYR A 437 0.30 -29.75 5.07
C TYR A 437 -0.77 -30.53 4.27
N GLY A 438 -0.95 -30.20 2.98
CA GLY A 438 -1.88 -30.92 2.11
C GLY A 438 -1.56 -32.41 1.96
N LEU A 439 -0.27 -32.77 1.93
CA LEU A 439 0.17 -34.17 1.94
C LEU A 439 -0.08 -34.83 3.31
N VAL A 440 0.17 -34.12 4.42
CA VAL A 440 -0.09 -34.62 5.79
C VAL A 440 -1.57 -34.88 6.00
N ASP A 441 -2.43 -33.98 5.57
CA ASP A 441 -3.89 -34.11 5.73
C ASP A 441 -4.42 -35.35 5.00
N ARG A 442 -3.88 -35.65 3.83
CA ARG A 442 -4.21 -36.84 3.03
C ARG A 442 -3.52 -38.11 3.49
N GLY A 443 -2.58 -38.03 4.43
CA GLY A 443 -1.78 -39.19 4.85
C GLY A 443 -0.79 -39.68 3.80
N GLU A 444 -0.45 -38.84 2.82
CA GLU A 444 0.43 -39.18 1.69
C GLU A 444 1.85 -38.63 1.93
N LYS A 445 2.86 -39.43 1.52
CA LYS A 445 4.27 -38.98 1.50
C LYS A 445 4.72 -38.26 2.80
N LEU A 446 4.32 -38.76 3.95
CA LEU A 446 4.46 -38.09 5.26
C LEU A 446 5.90 -37.67 5.59
N ASP A 447 6.91 -38.49 5.22
CA ASP A 447 8.32 -38.15 5.45
C ASP A 447 8.78 -36.97 4.56
N GLU A 448 8.30 -36.92 3.29
CA GLU A 448 8.55 -35.79 2.39
C GLU A 448 7.88 -34.52 2.92
N ALA A 449 6.63 -34.64 3.33
CA ALA A 449 5.83 -33.56 3.89
C ALA A 449 6.49 -32.97 5.14
N LEU A 450 6.93 -33.80 6.09
CA LEU A 450 7.65 -33.37 7.29
C LEU A 450 8.91 -32.57 6.91
N GLY A 451 9.72 -33.11 5.97
CA GLY A 451 10.94 -32.41 5.53
C GLY A 451 10.69 -31.06 4.85
N MET A 452 9.54 -30.88 4.17
CA MET A 452 9.11 -29.58 3.62
C MET A 452 8.72 -28.61 4.72
N ILE A 453 7.90 -29.06 5.68
CA ILE A 453 7.43 -28.21 6.77
C ILE A 453 8.60 -27.83 7.71
N GLU A 454 9.55 -28.72 7.96
CA GLU A 454 10.77 -28.40 8.70
C GLU A 454 11.58 -27.27 8.04
N LYS A 455 11.69 -27.28 6.71
CA LYS A 455 12.32 -26.19 5.94
C LYS A 455 11.52 -24.89 6.04
N ALA A 456 10.19 -24.98 6.01
CA ALA A 456 9.33 -23.82 6.15
C ALA A 456 9.50 -23.16 7.53
N VAL A 457 9.52 -23.95 8.61
CA VAL A 457 9.78 -23.47 9.99
C VAL A 457 11.18 -22.86 10.11
N ALA A 458 12.19 -23.47 9.46
CA ALA A 458 13.56 -22.93 9.51
C ALA A 458 13.68 -21.57 8.78
N ALA A 459 12.90 -21.36 7.73
CA ALA A 459 12.89 -20.12 6.96
C ALA A 459 12.05 -19.01 7.63
N ASP A 460 10.96 -19.37 8.32
CA ASP A 460 10.09 -18.41 9.03
C ASP A 460 9.69 -18.97 10.41
N PRO A 461 10.59 -18.88 11.41
CA PRO A 461 10.43 -19.57 12.68
C PRO A 461 9.40 -18.95 13.63
N ASP A 462 8.86 -17.77 13.31
CA ASP A 462 7.92 -17.05 14.17
C ASP A 462 6.46 -17.09 13.66
N LYS A 463 6.19 -17.89 12.62
CA LYS A 463 4.84 -18.09 12.10
C LYS A 463 4.16 -19.27 12.80
N GLY A 464 3.18 -18.96 13.66
CA GLY A 464 2.47 -19.96 14.45
C GLY A 464 1.80 -21.04 13.60
N TYR A 465 1.14 -20.70 12.50
CA TYR A 465 0.47 -21.66 11.62
C TYR A 465 1.44 -22.62 10.90
N ILE A 466 2.70 -22.21 10.63
CA ILE A 466 3.72 -23.10 10.05
C ILE A 466 4.23 -24.08 11.12
N ILE A 467 4.38 -23.59 12.35
CA ILE A 467 4.81 -24.43 13.48
C ILE A 467 3.70 -25.43 13.86
N ASP A 468 2.43 -25.02 13.78
CA ASP A 468 1.29 -25.92 13.93
C ASP A 468 1.34 -27.05 12.91
N SER A 469 1.60 -26.72 11.64
CA SER A 469 1.74 -27.73 10.56
C SER A 469 2.86 -28.73 10.86
N LEU A 470 3.99 -28.27 11.44
CA LEU A 470 5.07 -29.17 11.89
C LEU A 470 4.60 -30.13 12.99
N ALA A 471 3.96 -29.59 14.00
CA ALA A 471 3.46 -30.38 15.12
C ALA A 471 2.38 -31.36 14.66
N TRP A 472 1.50 -30.93 13.74
CA TRP A 472 0.48 -31.79 13.14
C TRP A 472 1.07 -32.90 12.28
N ALA A 473 2.11 -32.64 11.50
CA ALA A 473 2.84 -33.66 10.75
C ALA A 473 3.45 -34.73 11.68
N LEU A 474 4.07 -34.30 12.78
CA LEU A 474 4.61 -35.21 13.81
C LEU A 474 3.48 -36.02 14.46
N PHE A 475 2.35 -35.39 14.76
CA PHE A 475 1.16 -36.07 15.28
C PHE A 475 0.65 -37.16 14.33
N ARG A 476 0.50 -36.85 13.04
CA ARG A 476 0.05 -37.80 12.01
C ARG A 476 1.04 -38.96 11.81
N LEU A 477 2.32 -38.75 12.08
CA LEU A 477 3.36 -39.79 12.12
C LEU A 477 3.37 -40.61 13.43
N GLY A 478 2.49 -40.30 14.39
CA GLY A 478 2.45 -40.96 15.70
C GLY A 478 3.58 -40.53 16.65
N ARG A 479 4.33 -39.46 16.31
CA ARG A 479 5.46 -38.93 17.08
C ARG A 479 4.97 -37.88 18.10
N TYR A 480 4.03 -38.29 18.97
CA TYR A 480 3.26 -37.38 19.83
C TYR A 480 4.13 -36.58 20.83
N ASP A 481 5.14 -37.23 21.42
CA ASP A 481 6.05 -36.57 22.37
C ASP A 481 6.87 -35.46 21.67
N GLU A 482 7.23 -35.67 20.40
CA GLU A 482 7.98 -34.70 19.61
C GLU A 482 7.07 -33.57 19.08
N ALA A 483 5.77 -33.81 18.91
CA ALA A 483 4.79 -32.81 18.50
C ALA A 483 4.48 -31.81 19.63
N LEU A 484 4.75 -32.15 20.90
CA LEU A 484 4.29 -31.38 22.06
C LEU A 484 4.88 -29.96 22.10
N GLU A 485 6.20 -29.83 22.05
CA GLU A 485 6.88 -28.54 22.16
C GLU A 485 6.53 -27.59 21.00
N PRO A 486 6.59 -28.01 19.72
CA PRO A 486 6.17 -27.14 18.64
C PRO A 486 4.67 -26.77 18.71
N MET A 487 3.78 -27.67 19.15
CA MET A 487 2.36 -27.38 19.27
C MET A 487 2.08 -26.37 20.40
N GLU A 488 2.73 -26.49 21.55
CA GLU A 488 2.64 -25.49 22.63
C GLU A 488 3.14 -24.11 22.13
N ARG A 489 4.22 -24.08 21.35
CA ARG A 489 4.76 -22.85 20.75
C ARG A 489 3.80 -22.25 19.72
N ALA A 490 3.21 -23.05 18.82
CA ALA A 490 2.21 -22.58 17.86
C ALA A 490 1.03 -21.91 18.57
N SER A 491 0.49 -22.55 19.62
CA SER A 491 -0.61 -21.98 20.41
C SER A 491 -0.27 -20.69 21.16
N LEU A 492 1.02 -20.43 21.47
CA LEU A 492 1.44 -19.15 22.04
C LEU A 492 1.48 -18.04 20.98
N LEU A 493 1.83 -18.38 19.73
CA LEU A 493 1.91 -17.45 18.62
C LEU A 493 0.52 -17.16 18.01
N GLU A 494 -0.38 -18.16 18.02
CA GLU A 494 -1.76 -18.07 17.52
C GLU A 494 -2.76 -18.31 18.67
N PRO A 495 -2.86 -17.40 19.64
CA PRO A 495 -3.56 -17.68 20.90
C PRO A 495 -5.09 -17.75 20.79
N VAL A 496 -5.67 -17.30 19.68
CA VAL A 496 -7.14 -17.28 19.45
C VAL A 496 -7.55 -18.11 18.24
N ASP A 497 -6.61 -18.84 17.63
CA ASP A 497 -6.90 -19.71 16.48
C ASP A 497 -7.61 -21.00 16.96
N PRO A 498 -8.80 -21.32 16.44
CA PRO A 498 -9.54 -22.51 16.86
C PRO A 498 -8.86 -23.81 16.43
N VAL A 499 -8.21 -23.86 15.26
CA VAL A 499 -7.58 -25.06 14.71
C VAL A 499 -6.31 -25.40 15.49
N VAL A 500 -5.43 -24.43 15.69
CA VAL A 500 -4.22 -24.60 16.49
C VAL A 500 -4.55 -25.01 17.93
N THR A 501 -5.61 -24.42 18.49
CA THR A 501 -6.07 -24.74 19.86
C THR A 501 -6.66 -26.16 19.93
N ASP A 502 -7.36 -26.61 18.90
CA ASP A 502 -7.89 -27.98 18.79
C ASP A 502 -6.75 -29.01 18.65
N HIS A 503 -5.79 -28.74 17.76
CA HIS A 503 -4.60 -29.58 17.58
C HIS A 503 -3.79 -29.72 18.86
N LEU A 504 -3.62 -28.64 19.64
CA LEU A 504 -2.97 -28.72 20.95
C LEU A 504 -3.73 -29.65 21.90
N GLY A 505 -5.06 -29.63 21.87
CA GLY A 505 -5.89 -30.55 22.60
C GLY A 505 -5.63 -32.00 22.20
N ASP A 506 -5.54 -32.28 20.91
CA ASP A 506 -5.29 -33.61 20.36
C ASP A 506 -3.90 -34.12 20.79
N VAL A 507 -2.86 -33.28 20.69
CA VAL A 507 -1.49 -33.63 21.15
C VAL A 507 -1.48 -33.89 22.67
N TYR A 508 -2.11 -33.04 23.49
CA TYR A 508 -2.19 -33.28 24.93
C TYR A 508 -2.88 -34.59 25.26
N TRP A 509 -3.95 -34.95 24.54
CA TRP A 509 -4.64 -36.20 24.75
C TRP A 509 -3.72 -37.42 24.51
N MET A 510 -2.98 -37.42 23.39
CA MET A 510 -2.11 -38.52 23.02
C MET A 510 -0.87 -38.68 23.93
N VAL A 511 -0.37 -37.59 24.52
CA VAL A 511 0.71 -37.65 25.55
C VAL A 511 0.17 -37.88 26.98
N GLY A 512 -1.13 -38.20 27.14
CA GLY A 512 -1.77 -38.57 28.41
C GLY A 512 -2.24 -37.38 29.27
N ARG A 513 -2.11 -36.15 28.81
CA ARG A 513 -2.56 -34.92 29.51
C ARG A 513 -4.05 -34.64 29.22
N LYS A 514 -4.90 -35.64 29.55
CA LYS A 514 -6.33 -35.63 29.12
C LYS A 514 -7.15 -34.48 29.69
N LEU A 515 -6.83 -33.97 30.87
CA LEU A 515 -7.54 -32.80 31.43
C LEU A 515 -7.19 -31.52 30.65
N GLU A 516 -5.91 -31.31 30.37
CA GLU A 516 -5.47 -30.17 29.56
C GLU A 516 -6.05 -30.23 28.15
N ALA A 517 -6.10 -31.42 27.54
CA ALA A 517 -6.76 -31.64 26.25
C ALA A 517 -8.20 -31.12 26.25
N GLN A 518 -9.00 -31.53 27.24
CA GLN A 518 -10.39 -31.07 27.36
C GLN A 518 -10.50 -29.55 27.57
N PHE A 519 -9.52 -28.92 28.25
CA PHE A 519 -9.50 -27.46 28.37
C PHE A 519 -9.25 -26.79 27.04
N GLN A 520 -8.30 -27.29 26.23
CA GLN A 520 -8.02 -26.72 24.92
C GLN A 520 -9.21 -26.91 23.96
N TRP A 521 -9.84 -28.06 23.91
CA TRP A 521 -11.03 -28.29 23.09
C TRP A 521 -12.21 -27.36 23.45
N ARG A 522 -12.46 -27.10 24.77
CA ARG A 522 -13.46 -26.12 25.18
C ARG A 522 -13.07 -24.69 24.80
N ARG A 523 -11.79 -24.39 24.85
CA ARG A 523 -11.24 -23.10 24.44
C ARG A 523 -11.38 -22.92 22.91
N ALA A 524 -11.06 -23.94 22.12
CA ALA A 524 -11.24 -23.93 20.66
C ALA A 524 -12.69 -23.64 20.28
N LEU A 525 -13.66 -24.26 20.97
CA LEU A 525 -15.09 -23.96 20.76
C LEU A 525 -15.48 -22.50 21.05
N SER A 526 -14.74 -21.78 21.89
CA SER A 526 -15.01 -20.37 22.18
C SER A 526 -14.43 -19.41 21.14
N PHE A 527 -13.65 -19.90 20.18
CA PHE A 527 -13.05 -19.14 19.09
C PHE A 527 -13.81 -19.29 17.75
N GLU A 528 -15.07 -19.70 17.82
CA GLU A 528 -15.97 -19.80 16.66
C GLU A 528 -15.38 -20.64 15.50
N PRO A 529 -14.99 -21.92 15.75
CA PRO A 529 -14.54 -22.82 14.70
C PRO A 529 -15.63 -23.06 13.66
N THR A 530 -15.28 -23.63 12.49
CA THR A 530 -16.29 -24.06 11.52
C THR A 530 -17.27 -25.04 12.17
N GLU A 531 -18.50 -25.14 11.66
CA GLU A 531 -19.51 -26.04 12.26
C GLU A 531 -19.04 -27.51 12.25
N LYS A 532 -18.34 -27.92 11.18
CA LYS A 532 -17.71 -29.24 11.06
C LYS A 532 -16.70 -29.50 12.17
N ASP A 533 -15.80 -28.55 12.41
CA ASP A 533 -14.76 -28.68 13.44
C ASP A 533 -15.38 -28.61 14.84
N ALA A 534 -16.35 -27.72 15.04
CA ALA A 534 -17.08 -27.65 16.31
C ALA A 534 -17.75 -28.99 16.67
N ASP A 535 -18.36 -29.66 15.70
CA ASP A 535 -18.99 -30.97 15.94
C ASP A 535 -17.94 -32.05 16.23
N ARG A 536 -16.79 -32.04 15.53
CA ARG A 536 -15.67 -32.95 15.82
C ARG A 536 -15.13 -32.70 17.24
N ILE A 537 -14.94 -31.45 17.63
CA ILE A 537 -14.47 -31.08 18.98
C ILE A 537 -15.48 -31.51 20.06
N ARG A 538 -16.78 -31.32 19.84
CA ARG A 538 -17.83 -31.77 20.79
C ARG A 538 -17.79 -33.29 20.95
N ARG A 539 -17.59 -34.05 19.88
CA ARG A 539 -17.44 -35.50 19.96
C ARG A 539 -16.18 -35.91 20.75
N LYS A 540 -15.03 -35.25 20.53
CA LYS A 540 -13.82 -35.50 21.33
C LYS A 540 -14.08 -35.27 22.83
N LEU A 541 -14.83 -34.25 23.19
CA LEU A 541 -15.22 -33.97 24.57
C LEU A 541 -16.15 -35.03 25.16
N ASP A 542 -17.02 -35.66 24.37
CA ASP A 542 -18.00 -36.64 24.79
C ASP A 542 -17.39 -38.05 24.89
N ILE A 543 -16.73 -38.54 23.86
CA ILE A 543 -16.26 -39.94 23.77
C ILE A 543 -14.74 -40.10 23.80
N GLY A 544 -13.98 -39.01 23.77
CA GLY A 544 -12.52 -39.00 23.70
C GLY A 544 -11.99 -39.07 22.28
N LEU A 545 -10.73 -38.58 22.09
CA LEU A 545 -10.07 -38.54 20.77
C LEU A 545 -9.88 -39.96 20.19
N ASP A 546 -9.46 -40.91 21.03
CA ASP A 546 -9.22 -42.30 20.60
C ASP A 546 -10.44 -42.88 19.87
N ALA A 547 -11.64 -42.72 20.44
CA ALA A 547 -12.87 -43.21 19.87
C ALA A 547 -13.28 -42.47 18.58
N VAL A 548 -13.02 -41.15 18.51
CA VAL A 548 -13.30 -40.35 17.31
C VAL A 548 -12.40 -40.80 16.16
N MET A 549 -11.12 -41.01 16.40
CA MET A 549 -10.17 -41.50 15.38
C MET A 549 -10.54 -42.91 14.89
N ASP A 550 -10.99 -43.81 15.77
CA ASP A 550 -11.44 -45.15 15.39
C ASP A 550 -12.70 -45.08 14.48
N GLU A 551 -13.62 -44.20 14.75
CA GLU A 551 -14.82 -44.01 13.93
C GLU A 551 -14.49 -43.39 12.56
N GLU A 552 -13.59 -42.39 12.53
CA GLU A 552 -13.10 -41.78 11.27
C GLU A 552 -12.42 -42.82 10.39
N SER A 553 -11.52 -43.62 10.96
CA SER A 553 -10.81 -44.71 10.22
C SER A 553 -11.77 -45.77 9.69
N ALA A 554 -12.82 -46.12 10.44
CA ALA A 554 -13.83 -47.08 9.99
C ALA A 554 -14.69 -46.53 8.85
N ALA A 555 -14.97 -45.22 8.85
CA ALA A 555 -15.71 -44.56 7.77
C ALA A 555 -14.89 -44.50 6.47
N ASP A 556 -13.61 -44.15 6.55
CA ASP A 556 -12.69 -44.11 5.38
C ASP A 556 -12.52 -45.49 4.75
N GLY A 557 -12.33 -46.52 5.54
CA GLY A 557 -12.25 -47.91 5.05
C GLY A 557 -13.54 -48.43 4.37
N ALA A 558 -14.70 -47.90 4.79
CA ALA A 558 -15.98 -48.26 4.16
C ALA A 558 -16.19 -47.55 2.81
N VAL A 559 -15.70 -46.31 2.65
CA VAL A 559 -15.70 -45.56 1.38
C VAL A 559 -14.77 -46.23 0.35
N GLU A 560 -13.54 -46.57 0.76
CA GLU A 560 -12.56 -47.26 -0.11
C GLU A 560 -13.06 -48.63 -0.58
N ALA A 561 -13.72 -49.38 0.28
CA ALA A 561 -14.35 -50.65 -0.07
C ALA A 561 -15.50 -50.50 -1.06
N ALA A 562 -16.26 -49.41 -1.00
CA ALA A 562 -17.36 -49.11 -1.92
C ALA A 562 -16.86 -48.65 -3.29
N GLU A 563 -15.76 -47.89 -3.36
CA GLU A 563 -15.13 -47.44 -4.60
C GLU A 563 -14.41 -48.59 -5.34
N ASN A 564 -13.75 -49.50 -4.61
CA ASN A 564 -13.06 -50.65 -5.18
C ASN A 564 -14.02 -51.83 -5.51
N GLY A 565 -15.29 -51.76 -5.15
CA GLY A 565 -16.30 -52.78 -5.38
C GLY A 565 -17.21 -52.55 -6.59
N ASN A 566 -17.01 -51.48 -7.35
CA ASN A 566 -17.65 -51.17 -8.62
C ASN A 566 -16.64 -51.34 -9.77
#